data_d05d3d2251481ec5c12d13f16c001638
#
_entry.id   d05d3d2251481ec5c12d13f16c001638
#
_cell.length_a   1.000
_cell.length_b   1.000
_cell.length_c   1.000
_cell.angle_alpha   90.00
_cell.angle_beta   90.00
_cell.angle_gamma   90.00
#
_symmetry.space_group_name_H-M   'P 1'
#
loop_
_entity.id
_entity.type
_entity.pdbx_description
1 polymer ?
#
loop_
_entity_poly.entity_id
_entity_poly.type
_entity_poly.pdbx_seq_one_letter_code
_entity_poly.pdbx_strand_id
1 'polypeptide(L)'
;MVTRVADMGACARRLVHATAGRLARHGAATAPGLVLALALLLGAGLGGCGGGGSSLEANQMRVRVRANPEIEAVDPGGSIPNLAYVSVGVCDASGRCVKVPDVQLDTGSTGLRLRARSLAGLDLAPLVAANGDRIDTCAAFGSGYLWGSVMAASVQLAGEAPVELPIQVYGAGSPAPAVPAACASTGNDSGTLLALGANGLLGVDAIASDGSAYFACHGSTCTLLGSVAQTEQVGNPVRRLGPHDDNGVILSLPAIPASGAIQVQGTLTFGLDTRVDNRTMGFAAIPTDGYLRLNVAAQGSSHPRSIIDSATNAYYGPLNLPYDGQYLFFTPRGLRILPITLSSEGGTLPDVSVPSSIRIADATSLSLAAYAYDDYGRYQSARNIMVLGLPYFFGRSIAYAMAGTSSGLGTGPIIGVLRP
;
A
#
# COMPACT_ATOMS: atom_id res chain seq x y z
N MET A 1 -13.87 5.06 21.48
CA MET A 1 -13.89 6.49 21.17
C MET A 1 -12.90 6.70 20.02
N VAL A 2 -13.38 6.43 18.79
CA VAL A 2 -12.62 6.53 17.54
C VAL A 2 -13.07 7.83 16.90
N THR A 3 -12.30 8.89 17.02
CA THR A 3 -12.65 10.19 16.47
C THR A 3 -11.69 10.53 15.31
N ARG A 4 -12.25 10.51 14.10
CA ARG A 4 -11.83 11.22 12.90
C ARG A 4 -10.40 11.04 12.39
N VAL A 5 -10.19 9.96 11.62
CA VAL A 5 -9.15 9.90 10.58
C VAL A 5 -9.81 9.84 9.19
N ALA A 6 -11.03 10.30 9.09
CA ALA A 6 -11.98 9.99 8.04
C ALA A 6 -11.99 10.93 6.83
N ASP A 7 -10.91 11.67 6.53
CA ASP A 7 -10.94 12.59 5.38
C ASP A 7 -9.63 12.60 4.57
N MET A 8 -8.98 11.45 4.44
CA MET A 8 -7.66 11.36 3.80
C MET A 8 -7.72 11.41 2.27
N GLY A 9 -8.77 10.89 1.66
CA GLY A 9 -8.94 10.91 0.19
C GLY A 9 -9.53 12.20 -0.35
N ALA A 10 -10.49 12.78 0.35
CA ALA A 10 -11.17 14.00 -0.10
C ALA A 10 -10.32 15.26 0.07
N CYS A 11 -9.36 15.24 0.99
CA CYS A 11 -8.56 16.41 1.36
C CYS A 11 -7.45 16.71 0.35
N ALA A 12 -6.77 15.68 -0.17
CA ALA A 12 -5.77 15.84 -1.23
C ALA A 12 -6.41 16.43 -2.50
N ARG A 13 -7.69 16.11 -2.77
CA ARG A 13 -8.45 16.59 -3.93
C ARG A 13 -8.74 18.09 -3.90
N ARG A 14 -9.04 18.66 -2.73
CA ARG A 14 -9.41 20.07 -2.64
C ARG A 14 -8.24 21.04 -2.81
N LEU A 15 -7.02 20.61 -2.46
CA LEU A 15 -5.83 21.44 -2.71
C LEU A 15 -5.53 21.54 -4.23
N VAL A 16 -5.72 20.43 -4.98
CA VAL A 16 -5.51 20.39 -6.43
C VAL A 16 -6.48 21.30 -7.18
N HIS A 17 -7.76 21.35 -6.77
CA HIS A 17 -8.79 22.14 -7.48
C HIS A 17 -8.70 23.65 -7.22
N ALA A 18 -8.17 24.11 -6.09
CA ALA A 18 -8.08 25.54 -5.78
C ALA A 18 -6.99 26.27 -6.59
N THR A 19 -5.99 25.57 -7.12
CA THR A 19 -4.88 26.16 -7.88
C THR A 19 -5.02 26.05 -9.40
N ALA A 20 -5.80 25.11 -9.92
CA ALA A 20 -6.01 24.96 -11.37
C ALA A 20 -6.86 26.04 -12.03
N GLY A 21 -7.62 26.82 -11.24
CA GLY A 21 -8.53 27.86 -11.75
C GLY A 21 -7.89 29.19 -12.18
N ARG A 22 -6.58 29.37 -12.07
CA ARG A 22 -5.94 30.67 -12.34
C ARG A 22 -4.99 30.76 -13.53
N LEU A 23 -4.78 29.69 -14.30
CA LEU A 23 -3.78 29.69 -15.40
C LEU A 23 -4.34 29.52 -16.84
N ALA A 24 -5.64 29.62 -17.04
CA ALA A 24 -6.21 29.55 -18.40
C ALA A 24 -6.74 30.92 -18.84
N ARG A 25 -5.86 31.85 -19.22
CA ARG A 25 -6.14 32.98 -20.15
C ARG A 25 -4.84 33.65 -20.58
N HIS A 26 -4.40 33.35 -21.80
CA HIS A 26 -3.73 34.18 -22.81
C HIS A 26 -3.11 33.23 -23.83
N GLY A 27 -3.59 33.13 -25.04
CA GLY A 27 -3.56 34.01 -26.13
C GLY A 27 -2.99 33.27 -27.32
N ALA A 28 -3.83 32.92 -28.30
CA ALA A 28 -3.45 32.33 -29.58
C ALA A 28 -2.69 33.33 -30.45
N ALA A 29 -1.66 32.88 -31.17
CA ALA A 29 -1.21 33.53 -32.39
C ALA A 29 -0.69 32.47 -33.37
N THR A 30 -1.31 32.47 -34.52
CA THR A 30 -1.05 31.68 -35.73
C THR A 30 0.06 32.27 -36.57
N ALA A 31 0.84 31.45 -37.27
CA ALA A 31 1.12 31.60 -38.72
C ALA A 31 2.09 30.54 -39.26
N PRO A 32 2.08 30.28 -40.55
CA PRO A 32 2.41 28.98 -41.14
C PRO A 32 3.68 28.98 -42.05
N GLY A 33 4.08 27.79 -42.42
CA GLY A 33 4.73 27.51 -43.71
C GLY A 33 6.25 27.30 -43.68
N LEU A 34 6.74 26.17 -44.02
CA LEU A 34 7.37 25.80 -45.29
C LEU A 34 7.86 24.34 -45.29
N VAL A 35 7.45 23.64 -46.31
CA VAL A 35 7.91 22.31 -46.73
C VAL A 35 9.24 22.45 -47.47
N LEU A 36 10.24 21.60 -47.16
CA LEU A 36 11.13 21.08 -48.22
C LEU A 36 11.74 19.73 -47.82
N ALA A 37 11.52 18.76 -48.68
CA ALA A 37 12.10 17.43 -48.65
C ALA A 37 13.56 17.48 -49.16
N LEU A 38 14.45 16.63 -48.61
CA LEU A 38 15.48 15.97 -49.43
C LEU A 38 15.95 14.68 -48.77
N ALA A 39 16.11 13.68 -49.58
CA ALA A 39 16.31 12.29 -49.27
C ALA A 39 17.78 11.87 -49.18
N LEU A 40 17.99 10.72 -48.55
CA LEU A 40 19.06 9.70 -48.71
C LEU A 40 20.51 10.05 -48.33
N LEU A 41 21.02 9.32 -47.32
CA LEU A 41 22.19 8.46 -47.52
C LEU A 41 22.31 7.43 -46.38
N LEU A 42 22.53 6.20 -46.78
CA LEU A 42 22.75 5.00 -45.93
C LEU A 42 24.01 5.16 -45.09
N GLY A 43 23.89 4.71 -43.83
CA GLY A 43 25.02 4.51 -42.93
C GLY A 43 24.61 3.56 -41.81
N ALA A 44 24.96 2.29 -41.95
CA ALA A 44 24.75 1.27 -40.93
C ALA A 44 25.55 1.62 -39.67
N GLY A 45 24.84 1.74 -38.56
CA GLY A 45 25.38 1.86 -37.21
C GLY A 45 24.39 1.23 -36.25
N LEU A 46 24.44 -0.09 -36.13
CA LEU A 46 23.73 -0.84 -35.06
C LEU A 46 24.37 -0.49 -33.72
N GLY A 47 23.91 0.58 -33.14
CA GLY A 47 24.09 0.89 -31.74
C GLY A 47 22.76 0.73 -31.04
N GLY A 48 22.36 -0.50 -30.75
CA GLY A 48 21.20 -0.79 -29.92
C GLY A 48 21.47 -0.30 -28.50
N CYS A 49 20.98 0.89 -28.13
CA CYS A 49 20.69 1.21 -26.75
C CYS A 49 19.49 0.37 -26.34
N GLY A 50 19.75 -0.90 -26.04
CA GLY A 50 18.83 -1.75 -25.31
C GLY A 50 18.62 -1.13 -23.94
N GLY A 51 17.50 -0.46 -23.73
CA GLY A 51 16.97 -0.22 -22.39
C GLY A 51 16.74 -1.58 -21.76
N GLY A 52 17.73 -2.08 -21.00
CA GLY A 52 17.67 -3.30 -20.23
C GLY A 52 16.64 -3.13 -19.12
N GLY A 53 15.38 -3.35 -19.40
CA GLY A 53 14.42 -3.68 -18.40
C GLY A 53 14.80 -5.06 -17.88
N SER A 54 15.46 -5.16 -16.72
CA SER A 54 15.73 -6.43 -16.06
C SER A 54 14.41 -7.19 -15.97
N SER A 55 14.36 -8.40 -16.53
CA SER A 55 13.26 -9.33 -16.28
C SER A 55 13.15 -9.52 -14.79
N LEU A 56 11.94 -9.46 -14.24
CA LEU A 56 11.70 -9.81 -12.85
C LEU A 56 11.89 -11.31 -12.69
N GLU A 57 12.42 -11.71 -11.54
CA GLU A 57 12.45 -13.09 -11.12
C GLU A 57 11.04 -13.59 -10.80
N ALA A 58 10.86 -14.92 -10.76
CA ALA A 58 9.53 -15.52 -10.54
C ALA A 58 8.89 -15.09 -9.22
N ASN A 59 9.70 -14.88 -8.17
CA ASN A 59 9.27 -14.40 -6.86
C ASN A 59 9.19 -12.87 -6.74
N GLN A 60 9.19 -12.12 -7.86
CA GLN A 60 9.19 -10.66 -7.84
C GLN A 60 7.97 -10.05 -8.51
N MET A 61 7.36 -9.08 -7.85
CA MET A 61 6.32 -8.23 -8.42
C MET A 61 6.85 -6.82 -8.66
N ARG A 62 6.46 -6.26 -9.81
CA ARG A 62 6.73 -4.84 -10.09
C ARG A 62 5.81 -3.95 -9.26
N VAL A 63 6.40 -3.05 -8.49
CA VAL A 63 5.71 -2.01 -7.76
C VAL A 63 5.78 -0.70 -8.56
N ARG A 64 4.67 0.02 -8.66
CA ARG A 64 4.61 1.34 -9.33
C ARG A 64 3.98 2.36 -8.41
N VAL A 65 4.64 3.51 -8.28
CA VAL A 65 4.08 4.70 -7.63
C VAL A 65 3.84 5.72 -8.72
N ARG A 66 2.59 6.06 -9.02
CA ARG A 66 2.19 6.94 -10.12
C ARG A 66 0.73 7.37 -9.99
N ALA A 67 0.26 8.24 -10.86
CA ALA A 67 -1.18 8.45 -11.04
C ALA A 67 -1.89 7.14 -11.36
N ASN A 68 -3.10 6.97 -10.81
CA ASN A 68 -3.97 5.86 -11.17
C ASN A 68 -4.76 6.21 -12.44
N PRO A 69 -4.59 5.51 -13.56
CA PRO A 69 -5.24 5.87 -14.83
C PRO A 69 -6.76 5.81 -14.78
N GLU A 70 -7.34 4.90 -13.97
CA GLU A 70 -8.79 4.78 -13.83
C GLU A 70 -9.37 5.99 -13.06
N ILE A 71 -8.62 6.50 -12.07
CA ILE A 71 -8.99 7.73 -11.34
C ILE A 71 -8.87 8.92 -12.26
N GLU A 72 -7.74 9.08 -12.97
CA GLU A 72 -7.52 10.21 -13.87
C GLU A 72 -8.56 10.26 -15.01
N ALA A 73 -9.14 9.12 -15.39
CA ALA A 73 -10.19 9.06 -16.40
C ALA A 73 -11.55 9.60 -15.90
N VAL A 74 -11.83 9.52 -14.58
CA VAL A 74 -13.11 9.93 -13.99
C VAL A 74 -13.00 11.19 -13.13
N ASP A 75 -11.83 11.50 -12.63
CA ASP A 75 -11.50 12.67 -11.79
C ASP A 75 -10.06 13.13 -12.11
N PRO A 76 -9.85 13.90 -13.18
CA PRO A 76 -8.51 14.35 -13.58
C PRO A 76 -7.79 15.12 -12.48
N GLY A 77 -6.59 14.68 -12.10
CA GLY A 77 -5.84 15.19 -10.95
C GLY A 77 -6.33 14.66 -9.60
N GLY A 78 -7.25 13.72 -9.59
CA GLY A 78 -7.79 13.10 -8.38
C GLY A 78 -6.94 11.96 -7.81
N SER A 79 -5.86 11.56 -8.48
CA SER A 79 -4.96 10.53 -7.95
C SER A 79 -4.29 10.97 -6.67
N ILE A 80 -4.27 10.06 -5.69
CA ILE A 80 -3.61 10.29 -4.39
C ILE A 80 -2.11 10.06 -4.59
N PRO A 81 -1.22 10.98 -4.18
CA PRO A 81 0.22 10.76 -4.24
C PRO A 81 0.66 9.68 -3.25
N ASN A 82 1.82 9.08 -3.52
CA ASN A 82 2.43 8.05 -2.68
C ASN A 82 1.54 6.83 -2.45
N LEU A 83 0.87 6.33 -3.49
CA LEU A 83 0.28 5.00 -3.49
C LEU A 83 1.13 4.04 -4.31
N ALA A 84 1.53 2.94 -3.68
CA ALA A 84 2.30 1.87 -4.32
C ALA A 84 1.33 0.84 -4.91
N TYR A 85 1.41 0.60 -6.21
CA TYR A 85 0.52 -0.31 -6.93
C TYR A 85 1.24 -1.55 -7.44
N VAL A 86 0.55 -2.68 -7.34
CA VAL A 86 0.90 -3.96 -7.94
C VAL A 86 -0.25 -4.46 -8.83
N SER A 87 -0.03 -5.58 -9.53
CA SER A 87 -1.10 -6.28 -10.26
C SER A 87 -1.18 -7.72 -9.78
N VAL A 88 -2.38 -8.22 -9.54
CA VAL A 88 -2.64 -9.60 -9.09
C VAL A 88 -3.46 -10.37 -10.12
N GLY A 89 -3.17 -11.65 -10.30
CA GLY A 89 -4.01 -12.57 -11.06
C GLY A 89 -5.07 -13.19 -10.16
N VAL A 90 -6.31 -13.29 -10.62
CA VAL A 90 -7.41 -13.95 -9.89
C VAL A 90 -8.17 -14.85 -10.84
N CYS A 91 -8.38 -16.09 -10.45
CA CYS A 91 -9.11 -17.07 -11.24
C CYS A 91 -10.28 -17.66 -10.44
N ASP A 92 -11.35 -18.02 -11.13
CA ASP A 92 -12.45 -18.80 -10.57
C ASP A 92 -12.20 -20.31 -10.71
N ALA A 93 -13.08 -21.11 -10.12
CA ALA A 93 -12.98 -22.58 -10.14
C ALA A 93 -13.12 -23.18 -11.55
N SER A 94 -13.63 -22.43 -12.54
CA SER A 94 -13.68 -22.87 -13.94
C SER A 94 -12.38 -22.62 -14.70
N GLY A 95 -11.39 -21.97 -14.06
CA GLY A 95 -10.12 -21.59 -14.66
C GLY A 95 -10.17 -20.30 -15.48
N ARG A 96 -11.27 -19.52 -15.41
CA ARG A 96 -11.29 -18.16 -15.99
C ARG A 96 -10.52 -17.23 -15.09
N CYS A 97 -9.65 -16.42 -15.67
CA CYS A 97 -8.75 -15.55 -14.95
C CYS A 97 -8.86 -14.10 -15.41
N VAL A 98 -8.69 -13.18 -14.48
CA VAL A 98 -8.50 -11.74 -14.74
C VAL A 98 -7.23 -11.27 -14.08
N LYS A 99 -6.57 -10.28 -14.68
CA LYS A 99 -5.48 -9.54 -14.05
C LYS A 99 -6.02 -8.23 -13.54
N VAL A 100 -6.02 -8.06 -12.23
CA VAL A 100 -6.45 -6.83 -11.55
C VAL A 100 -5.25 -5.90 -11.42
N PRO A 101 -5.21 -4.78 -12.16
CA PRO A 101 -4.17 -3.76 -12.03
C PRO A 101 -4.46 -2.83 -10.85
N ASP A 102 -3.47 -2.03 -10.48
CA ASP A 102 -3.59 -0.93 -9.52
C ASP A 102 -4.20 -1.35 -8.17
N VAL A 103 -3.76 -2.51 -7.68
CA VAL A 103 -4.00 -2.97 -6.31
C VAL A 103 -2.96 -2.31 -5.42
N GLN A 104 -3.37 -1.62 -4.37
CA GLN A 104 -2.46 -0.96 -3.44
C GLN A 104 -1.70 -2.00 -2.63
N LEU A 105 -0.37 -1.89 -2.59
CA LEU A 105 0.49 -2.72 -1.77
C LEU A 105 0.50 -2.19 -0.33
N ASP A 106 0.14 -3.05 0.60
CA ASP A 106 -0.06 -2.71 1.99
C ASP A 106 0.80 -3.60 2.91
N THR A 107 1.85 -3.04 3.47
CA THR A 107 2.71 -3.74 4.44
C THR A 107 2.23 -3.55 5.89
N GLY A 108 1.14 -2.81 6.11
CA GLY A 108 0.52 -2.57 7.40
C GLY A 108 -0.77 -3.37 7.64
N SER A 109 -1.19 -4.20 6.69
CA SER A 109 -2.36 -5.08 6.83
C SER A 109 -2.17 -6.44 6.19
N THR A 110 -3.13 -7.34 6.46
CA THR A 110 -3.11 -8.74 6.02
C THR A 110 -4.22 -9.01 5.01
N GLY A 111 -3.91 -9.74 3.94
CA GLY A 111 -4.89 -10.37 3.07
C GLY A 111 -5.21 -9.59 1.80
N LEU A 112 -5.81 -10.29 0.83
CA LEU A 112 -6.19 -9.71 -0.47
C LEU A 112 -7.65 -9.25 -0.43
N ARG A 113 -7.89 -7.99 -0.77
CA ARG A 113 -9.22 -7.36 -0.81
C ARG A 113 -9.39 -6.64 -2.13
N LEU A 114 -10.41 -7.01 -2.90
CA LEU A 114 -10.60 -6.52 -4.27
C LEU A 114 -12.00 -5.96 -4.47
N ARG A 115 -12.09 -4.91 -5.27
CA ARG A 115 -13.37 -4.36 -5.71
C ARG A 115 -14.08 -5.38 -6.61
N ALA A 116 -15.36 -5.64 -6.36
CA ALA A 116 -16.17 -6.56 -7.15
C ALA A 116 -16.13 -6.24 -8.66
N ARG A 117 -16.13 -4.94 -9.02
CA ARG A 117 -16.05 -4.50 -10.41
C ARG A 117 -14.77 -4.94 -11.12
N SER A 118 -13.66 -5.05 -10.40
CA SER A 118 -12.37 -5.47 -10.95
C SER A 118 -12.29 -6.98 -11.23
N LEU A 119 -13.30 -7.73 -10.74
CA LEU A 119 -13.44 -9.17 -10.90
C LEU A 119 -14.59 -9.54 -11.88
N ALA A 120 -15.05 -8.57 -12.66
CA ALA A 120 -16.15 -8.79 -13.61
C ALA A 120 -15.82 -9.95 -14.57
N GLY A 121 -16.77 -10.86 -14.73
CA GLY A 121 -16.65 -12.06 -15.58
C GLY A 121 -16.14 -13.30 -14.85
N LEU A 122 -15.72 -13.20 -13.57
CA LEU A 122 -15.43 -14.36 -12.73
C LEU A 122 -16.69 -14.80 -11.96
N ASP A 123 -16.78 -16.10 -11.73
CA ASP A 123 -17.80 -16.74 -10.90
C ASP A 123 -17.14 -17.30 -9.62
N LEU A 124 -16.90 -16.41 -8.65
CA LEU A 124 -16.27 -16.78 -7.39
C LEU A 124 -17.33 -17.30 -6.41
N ALA A 125 -17.06 -18.44 -5.78
CA ALA A 125 -17.92 -19.01 -4.77
C ALA A 125 -17.76 -18.29 -3.43
N PRO A 126 -18.87 -17.84 -2.78
CA PRO A 126 -18.79 -17.30 -1.42
C PRO A 126 -18.45 -18.41 -0.43
N LEU A 127 -17.65 -18.07 0.59
CA LEU A 127 -17.50 -18.95 1.74
C LEU A 127 -18.76 -18.90 2.60
N VAL A 128 -19.06 -20.04 3.22
CA VAL A 128 -20.24 -20.19 4.07
C VAL A 128 -19.84 -20.71 5.44
N ALA A 129 -20.49 -20.20 6.47
CA ALA A 129 -20.37 -20.68 7.84
C ALA A 129 -21.01 -22.08 8.00
N ALA A 130 -20.80 -22.75 9.12
CA ALA A 130 -21.30 -24.09 9.40
C ALA A 130 -22.85 -24.21 9.29
N ASN A 131 -23.56 -23.11 9.46
CA ASN A 131 -25.03 -23.04 9.33
C ASN A 131 -25.52 -22.79 7.88
N GLY A 132 -24.59 -22.69 6.92
CA GLY A 132 -24.89 -22.40 5.52
C GLY A 132 -25.04 -20.92 5.16
N ASP A 133 -24.95 -20.01 6.13
CA ASP A 133 -24.98 -18.57 5.87
C ASP A 133 -23.65 -18.10 5.24
N ARG A 134 -23.74 -17.11 4.34
CA ARG A 134 -22.55 -16.52 3.71
C ARG A 134 -21.69 -15.82 4.75
N ILE A 135 -20.36 -15.98 4.63
CA ILE A 135 -19.38 -15.24 5.42
C ILE A 135 -19.09 -13.90 4.74
N ASP A 136 -19.39 -12.81 5.43
CA ASP A 136 -19.01 -11.46 5.06
C ASP A 136 -18.03 -10.88 6.10
N THR A 137 -17.21 -9.92 5.72
CA THR A 137 -16.20 -9.37 6.62
C THR A 137 -16.14 -7.84 6.58
N CYS A 138 -15.87 -7.26 7.73
CA CYS A 138 -15.58 -5.85 7.94
C CYS A 138 -14.11 -5.67 8.27
N ALA A 139 -13.33 -5.17 7.33
CA ALA A 139 -11.96 -4.77 7.57
C ALA A 139 -11.91 -3.29 7.93
N ALA A 140 -11.48 -2.97 9.15
CA ALA A 140 -11.36 -1.59 9.64
C ALA A 140 -9.92 -1.11 9.56
N PHE A 141 -9.72 0.06 8.97
CA PHE A 141 -8.44 0.73 8.78
C PHE A 141 -8.45 2.11 9.44
N GLY A 142 -7.29 2.74 9.51
CA GLY A 142 -7.20 4.13 9.99
C GLY A 142 -7.98 5.13 9.14
N SER A 143 -8.21 4.82 7.86
CA SER A 143 -8.94 5.66 6.90
C SER A 143 -10.43 5.35 6.78
N GLY A 144 -10.92 4.24 7.34
CA GLY A 144 -12.30 3.80 7.23
C GLY A 144 -12.44 2.29 7.24
N TYR A 145 -13.46 1.76 6.57
CA TYR A 145 -13.68 0.32 6.49
C TYR A 145 -13.90 -0.15 5.05
N LEU A 146 -13.68 -1.44 4.83
CA LEU A 146 -14.13 -2.19 3.66
C LEU A 146 -15.13 -3.26 4.13
N TRP A 147 -16.33 -3.25 3.55
CA TRP A 147 -17.36 -4.24 3.79
C TRP A 147 -17.58 -5.10 2.55
N GLY A 148 -17.54 -6.41 2.69
CA GLY A 148 -17.72 -7.30 1.55
C GLY A 148 -17.71 -8.78 1.91
N SER A 149 -18.03 -9.63 0.91
CA SER A 149 -18.10 -11.07 1.07
C SER A 149 -16.72 -11.71 1.01
N VAL A 150 -16.54 -12.78 1.78
CA VAL A 150 -15.39 -13.67 1.67
C VAL A 150 -15.65 -14.68 0.57
N MET A 151 -14.77 -14.68 -0.44
CA MET A 151 -14.90 -15.52 -1.64
C MET A 151 -13.71 -16.45 -1.77
N ALA A 152 -13.93 -17.66 -2.24
CA ALA A 152 -12.85 -18.58 -2.63
C ALA A 152 -12.28 -18.15 -3.99
N ALA A 153 -10.96 -18.04 -4.10
CA ALA A 153 -10.31 -17.66 -5.34
C ALA A 153 -8.95 -18.35 -5.48
N SER A 154 -8.54 -18.61 -6.71
CA SER A 154 -7.19 -18.96 -7.06
C SER A 154 -6.43 -17.69 -7.39
N VAL A 155 -5.38 -17.36 -6.63
CA VAL A 155 -4.65 -16.09 -6.73
C VAL A 155 -3.22 -16.33 -7.18
N GLN A 156 -2.79 -15.58 -8.19
CA GLN A 156 -1.42 -15.58 -8.68
C GLN A 156 -0.71 -14.27 -8.32
N LEU A 157 0.38 -14.38 -7.60
CA LEU A 157 1.30 -13.29 -7.27
C LEU A 157 2.61 -13.49 -8.00
N ALA A 158 3.12 -12.44 -8.62
CA ALA A 158 4.36 -12.51 -9.42
C ALA A 158 4.30 -13.60 -10.52
N GLY A 159 5.39 -14.33 -10.70
CA GLY A 159 5.48 -15.54 -11.51
C GLY A 159 5.26 -16.84 -10.74
N GLU A 160 4.79 -16.75 -9.49
CA GLU A 160 4.53 -17.91 -8.64
C GLU A 160 3.35 -18.76 -9.14
N ALA A 161 3.31 -20.02 -8.71
CA ALA A 161 2.14 -20.86 -8.96
C ALA A 161 0.89 -20.25 -8.28
N PRO A 162 -0.29 -20.34 -8.90
CA PRO A 162 -1.53 -19.91 -8.28
C PRO A 162 -1.79 -20.64 -6.96
N VAL A 163 -2.31 -19.92 -5.97
CA VAL A 163 -2.64 -20.43 -4.64
C VAL A 163 -4.10 -20.19 -4.31
N GLU A 164 -4.76 -21.21 -3.75
CA GLU A 164 -6.14 -21.10 -3.28
C GLU A 164 -6.16 -20.36 -1.95
N LEU A 165 -6.94 -19.25 -1.89
CA LEU A 165 -7.12 -18.52 -0.64
C LEU A 165 -8.45 -17.77 -0.61
N PRO A 166 -9.00 -17.53 0.59
CA PRO A 166 -10.11 -16.60 0.77
C PRO A 166 -9.68 -15.16 0.49
N ILE A 167 -10.47 -14.43 -0.28
CA ILE A 167 -10.31 -13.01 -0.55
C ILE A 167 -11.56 -12.24 -0.14
N GLN A 168 -11.43 -10.98 0.25
CA GLN A 168 -12.59 -10.11 0.41
C GLN A 168 -12.96 -9.47 -0.93
N VAL A 169 -14.23 -9.60 -1.33
CA VAL A 169 -14.80 -8.91 -2.50
C VAL A 169 -15.79 -7.86 -2.00
N TYR A 170 -15.49 -6.58 -2.25
CA TYR A 170 -16.21 -5.45 -1.68
C TYR A 170 -16.70 -4.44 -2.73
N GLY A 171 -17.53 -3.49 -2.29
CA GLY A 171 -18.06 -2.40 -3.10
C GLY A 171 -19.23 -2.81 -4.00
N ALA A 172 -19.60 -1.95 -4.94
CA ALA A 172 -20.71 -2.17 -5.84
C ALA A 172 -20.51 -3.44 -6.68
N GLY A 173 -21.49 -4.36 -6.63
CA GLY A 173 -21.43 -5.69 -7.25
C GLY A 173 -20.95 -6.80 -6.32
N SER A 174 -20.50 -6.48 -5.08
CA SER A 174 -20.29 -7.49 -4.05
C SER A 174 -21.62 -8.15 -3.68
N PRO A 175 -21.67 -9.47 -3.42
CA PRO A 175 -22.88 -10.14 -2.93
C PRO A 175 -23.21 -9.80 -1.46
N ALA A 176 -22.35 -9.05 -0.77
CA ALA A 176 -22.58 -8.65 0.62
C ALA A 176 -23.85 -7.80 0.76
N PRO A 177 -24.63 -7.97 1.84
CA PRO A 177 -25.80 -7.15 2.12
C PRO A 177 -25.41 -5.74 2.60
N ALA A 178 -26.39 -4.95 3.03
CA ALA A 178 -26.13 -3.64 3.62
C ALA A 178 -25.15 -3.74 4.80
N VAL A 179 -24.31 -2.73 4.93
CA VAL A 179 -23.25 -2.66 5.97
C VAL A 179 -23.89 -2.72 7.37
N PRO A 180 -23.51 -3.66 8.24
CA PRO A 180 -23.96 -3.68 9.62
C PRO A 180 -23.50 -2.44 10.39
N ALA A 181 -24.32 -1.96 11.33
CA ALA A 181 -23.97 -0.79 12.16
C ALA A 181 -22.63 -0.96 12.91
N ALA A 182 -22.31 -2.18 13.34
CA ALA A 182 -21.02 -2.50 13.97
C ALA A 182 -19.82 -2.23 13.05
N CYS A 183 -19.96 -2.45 11.74
CA CYS A 183 -18.93 -2.11 10.75
C CYS A 183 -18.96 -0.61 10.44
N ALA A 184 -20.13 -0.05 10.11
CA ALA A 184 -20.27 1.36 9.76
C ALA A 184 -19.77 2.32 10.86
N SER A 185 -19.81 1.92 12.13
CA SER A 185 -19.32 2.72 13.25
C SER A 185 -17.79 2.79 13.34
N THR A 186 -17.05 1.99 12.57
CA THR A 186 -15.57 1.98 12.60
C THR A 186 -14.95 3.11 11.79
N GLY A 187 -15.70 3.74 10.87
CA GLY A 187 -15.20 4.85 10.05
C GLY A 187 -16.04 5.13 8.83
N ASN A 188 -15.46 5.77 7.82
CA ASN A 188 -16.11 5.99 6.54
C ASN A 188 -15.97 4.77 5.63
N ASP A 189 -16.90 4.61 4.68
CA ASP A 189 -16.78 3.59 3.64
C ASP A 189 -15.64 3.95 2.68
N SER A 190 -14.62 3.10 2.64
CA SER A 190 -13.48 3.18 1.73
C SER A 190 -13.66 2.33 0.47
N GLY A 191 -14.82 1.67 0.28
CA GLY A 191 -15.07 0.68 -0.78
C GLY A 191 -15.25 1.25 -2.19
N THR A 192 -15.00 2.53 -2.43
CA THR A 192 -15.03 3.11 -3.78
C THR A 192 -13.62 3.32 -4.34
N LEU A 193 -13.48 3.38 -5.67
CA LEU A 193 -12.22 3.69 -6.34
C LEU A 193 -11.61 5.01 -5.82
N LEU A 194 -12.44 6.03 -5.72
CA LEU A 194 -12.01 7.36 -5.34
C LEU A 194 -11.66 7.47 -3.85
N ALA A 195 -12.32 6.70 -2.99
CA ALA A 195 -12.04 6.70 -1.55
C ALA A 195 -10.74 5.94 -1.22
N LEU A 196 -10.55 4.77 -1.83
CA LEU A 196 -9.35 3.95 -1.62
C LEU A 196 -8.17 4.42 -2.46
N GLY A 197 -8.41 4.95 -3.65
CA GLY A 197 -7.35 5.28 -4.60
C GLY A 197 -6.88 4.10 -5.43
N ALA A 198 -7.49 2.91 -5.29
CA ALA A 198 -7.01 1.64 -5.87
C ALA A 198 -8.15 0.68 -6.20
N ASN A 199 -7.84 -0.38 -6.95
CA ASN A 199 -8.75 -1.48 -7.26
C ASN A 199 -8.82 -2.55 -6.16
N GLY A 200 -8.07 -2.37 -5.09
CA GLY A 200 -8.00 -3.28 -3.95
C GLY A 200 -6.79 -3.02 -3.08
N LEU A 201 -6.61 -3.88 -2.07
CA LEU A 201 -5.47 -3.92 -1.18
C LEU A 201 -4.83 -5.31 -1.24
N LEU A 202 -3.51 -5.37 -1.41
CA LEU A 202 -2.69 -6.56 -1.19
C LEU A 202 -1.95 -6.39 0.12
N GLY A 203 -2.53 -6.91 1.19
CA GLY A 203 -1.94 -6.92 2.53
C GLY A 203 -0.89 -8.02 2.66
N VAL A 204 0.36 -7.62 2.90
CA VAL A 204 1.54 -8.49 2.97
C VAL A 204 2.36 -8.24 4.23
N ASP A 205 1.70 -7.83 5.32
CA ASP A 205 2.36 -7.70 6.61
C ASP A 205 2.95 -9.04 7.10
N ALA A 206 3.54 -9.07 8.29
CA ALA A 206 4.14 -10.30 8.81
C ALA A 206 3.18 -11.17 9.64
N ILE A 207 1.86 -10.92 9.57
CA ILE A 207 0.84 -11.58 10.38
C ILE A 207 0.03 -12.56 9.52
N ALA A 208 -0.33 -13.73 10.08
CA ALA A 208 -1.04 -14.75 9.30
C ALA A 208 -2.52 -14.45 9.11
N SER A 209 -3.17 -13.82 10.10
CA SER A 209 -4.61 -13.54 10.15
C SER A 209 -4.90 -12.05 10.13
N ASP A 210 -5.96 -11.65 9.45
CA ASP A 210 -6.26 -10.23 9.21
C ASP A 210 -6.90 -9.48 10.40
N GLY A 211 -7.32 -10.18 11.44
CA GLY A 211 -7.95 -9.58 12.63
C GLY A 211 -9.26 -8.86 12.38
N SER A 212 -9.88 -9.04 11.21
CA SER A 212 -11.16 -8.42 10.84
C SER A 212 -12.34 -8.98 11.61
N ALA A 213 -13.45 -8.23 11.64
CA ALA A 213 -14.73 -8.72 12.13
C ALA A 213 -15.46 -9.51 11.04
N TYR A 214 -15.88 -10.74 11.35
CA TYR A 214 -16.60 -11.63 10.44
C TYR A 214 -18.05 -11.78 10.83
N PHE A 215 -18.92 -11.95 9.85
CA PHE A 215 -20.37 -12.04 10.02
C PHE A 215 -20.92 -13.22 9.22
N ALA A 216 -21.89 -13.94 9.79
CA ALA A 216 -22.75 -14.85 9.06
C ALA A 216 -23.97 -14.07 8.58
N CYS A 217 -24.19 -14.04 7.26
CA CYS A 217 -25.25 -13.24 6.64
C CYS A 217 -26.28 -14.11 5.91
N HIS A 218 -27.53 -14.05 6.36
CA HIS A 218 -28.69 -14.66 5.70
C HIS A 218 -29.60 -13.57 5.13
N GLY A 219 -29.75 -13.52 3.81
CA GLY A 219 -30.46 -12.41 3.15
C GLY A 219 -29.82 -11.06 3.50
N SER A 220 -30.58 -10.17 4.13
CA SER A 220 -30.15 -8.85 4.58
C SER A 220 -29.70 -8.80 6.04
N THR A 221 -29.79 -9.91 6.78
CA THR A 221 -29.45 -9.96 8.20
C THR A 221 -28.06 -10.55 8.40
N CYS A 222 -27.21 -9.85 9.14
CA CYS A 222 -25.84 -10.30 9.48
C CYS A 222 -25.66 -10.40 10.99
N THR A 223 -25.12 -11.51 11.44
CA THR A 223 -24.78 -11.76 12.84
C THR A 223 -23.25 -11.85 12.98
N LEU A 224 -22.71 -11.11 13.93
CA LEU A 224 -21.27 -11.14 14.22
C LEU A 224 -20.84 -12.54 14.68
N LEU A 225 -19.80 -13.08 14.06
CA LEU A 225 -19.20 -14.35 14.44
C LEU A 225 -18.15 -14.11 15.54
N GLY A 226 -18.18 -14.92 16.60
CA GLY A 226 -17.19 -14.83 17.67
C GLY A 226 -15.82 -15.35 17.25
N SER A 227 -15.77 -16.27 16.32
CA SER A 227 -14.53 -16.81 15.71
C SER A 227 -14.85 -17.40 14.35
N VAL A 228 -13.86 -17.39 13.47
CA VAL A 228 -13.89 -17.98 12.13
C VAL A 228 -12.66 -18.84 11.97
N ALA A 229 -12.77 -20.00 11.35
CA ALA A 229 -11.62 -20.85 11.09
C ALA A 229 -10.56 -20.10 10.26
N GLN A 230 -9.29 -20.35 10.51
CA GLN A 230 -8.21 -19.67 9.77
C GLN A 230 -8.29 -19.90 8.25
N THR A 231 -8.85 -21.02 7.83
CA THR A 231 -9.09 -21.35 6.42
C THR A 231 -10.24 -20.56 5.79
N GLU A 232 -11.06 -19.89 6.59
CA GLU A 232 -12.19 -19.07 6.18
C GLU A 232 -11.88 -17.55 6.32
N GLN A 233 -10.73 -17.21 6.93
CA GLN A 233 -10.29 -15.83 7.06
C GLN A 233 -9.61 -15.33 5.80
N VAL A 234 -9.68 -14.03 5.56
CA VAL A 234 -8.88 -13.33 4.53
C VAL A 234 -7.43 -13.27 5.00
N GLY A 235 -6.75 -14.41 4.89
CA GLY A 235 -5.40 -14.60 5.42
C GLY A 235 -4.31 -13.99 4.54
N ASN A 236 -3.09 -13.97 5.08
CA ASN A 236 -1.93 -13.45 4.37
C ASN A 236 -1.57 -14.31 3.15
N PRO A 237 -1.60 -13.76 1.94
CA PRO A 237 -1.31 -14.53 0.72
C PRO A 237 0.13 -15.05 0.68
N VAL A 238 1.09 -14.36 1.31
CA VAL A 238 2.50 -14.79 1.38
C VAL A 238 2.63 -16.16 2.03
N ARG A 239 1.84 -16.42 3.08
CA ARG A 239 1.84 -17.71 3.80
C ARG A 239 1.34 -18.91 2.98
N ARG A 240 0.80 -18.65 1.82
CA ARG A 240 0.28 -19.68 0.89
C ARG A 240 1.23 -19.96 -0.28
N LEU A 241 2.29 -19.15 -0.41
CA LEU A 241 3.31 -19.37 -1.44
C LEU A 241 4.14 -20.63 -1.16
N GLY A 242 4.96 -21.03 -2.10
CA GLY A 242 5.87 -22.17 -1.94
C GLY A 242 6.90 -21.94 -0.82
N PRO A 243 7.54 -23.00 -0.32
CA PRO A 243 8.38 -22.97 0.89
C PRO A 243 9.65 -22.10 0.76
N HIS A 244 9.94 -21.59 -0.42
CA HIS A 244 11.03 -20.64 -0.64
C HIS A 244 10.58 -19.19 -0.63
N ASP A 245 9.26 -18.92 -0.59
CA ASP A 245 8.69 -17.58 -0.79
C ASP A 245 7.66 -17.22 0.28
N ASP A 246 7.43 -18.09 1.29
CA ASP A 246 6.38 -17.98 2.31
C ASP A 246 6.81 -17.38 3.64
N ASN A 247 8.11 -17.07 3.82
CA ASN A 247 8.67 -16.64 5.10
C ASN A 247 8.80 -15.09 5.24
N GLY A 248 8.41 -14.32 4.23
CA GLY A 248 8.41 -12.86 4.29
C GLY A 248 8.49 -12.18 2.93
N VAL A 249 8.62 -10.86 2.97
CA VAL A 249 8.75 -10.02 1.76
C VAL A 249 9.80 -8.94 1.93
N ILE A 250 10.35 -8.44 0.81
CA ILE A 250 11.20 -7.24 0.75
C ILE A 250 10.54 -6.26 -0.22
N LEU A 251 10.20 -5.06 0.26
CA LEU A 251 9.80 -3.95 -0.60
C LEU A 251 10.99 -3.02 -0.81
N SER A 252 11.39 -2.85 -2.06
CA SER A 252 12.50 -1.99 -2.48
C SER A 252 12.01 -0.90 -3.41
N LEU A 253 12.20 0.37 -3.03
CA LEU A 253 11.94 1.52 -3.89
C LEU A 253 13.23 2.33 -4.09
N PRO A 254 13.52 2.80 -5.31
CA PRO A 254 14.68 3.65 -5.56
C PRO A 254 14.52 5.02 -4.90
N ALA A 255 15.63 5.71 -4.70
CA ALA A 255 15.62 7.12 -4.31
C ALA A 255 14.99 7.97 -5.42
N ILE A 256 14.35 9.07 -5.02
CA ILE A 256 13.67 10.00 -5.93
C ILE A 256 14.30 11.40 -5.84
N PRO A 257 14.15 12.25 -6.89
CA PRO A 257 14.55 13.64 -6.84
C PRO A 257 13.81 14.42 -5.73
N ALA A 258 14.45 15.46 -5.19
CA ALA A 258 13.83 16.35 -4.18
C ALA A 258 12.56 17.08 -4.69
N SER A 259 12.38 17.17 -6.00
CA SER A 259 11.15 17.73 -6.60
C SER A 259 10.00 16.71 -6.71
N GLY A 260 10.20 15.51 -6.20
CA GLY A 260 9.30 14.38 -6.43
C GLY A 260 9.51 13.74 -7.80
N ALA A 261 8.75 12.69 -8.08
CA ALA A 261 8.77 11.96 -9.36
C ALA A 261 7.35 11.71 -9.87
N ILE A 262 7.17 11.81 -11.20
CA ILE A 262 5.88 11.51 -11.86
C ILE A 262 5.55 10.02 -11.72
N GLN A 263 6.58 9.18 -11.82
CA GLN A 263 6.46 7.74 -11.68
C GLN A 263 7.74 7.16 -11.07
N VAL A 264 7.56 6.16 -10.20
CA VAL A 264 8.65 5.34 -9.65
C VAL A 264 8.34 3.87 -9.89
N GLN A 265 9.37 3.09 -10.18
CA GLN A 265 9.27 1.65 -10.24
C GLN A 265 10.19 1.03 -9.19
N GLY A 266 9.64 0.09 -8.44
CA GLY A 266 10.33 -0.72 -7.46
C GLY A 266 9.93 -2.18 -7.56
N THR A 267 10.28 -2.96 -6.56
CA THR A 267 10.08 -4.40 -6.53
C THR A 267 9.59 -4.84 -5.17
N LEU A 268 8.58 -5.71 -5.16
CA LEU A 268 8.23 -6.55 -4.03
C LEU A 268 8.79 -7.94 -4.31
N THR A 269 9.68 -8.43 -3.44
CA THR A 269 10.31 -9.75 -3.56
C THR A 269 9.76 -10.65 -2.46
N PHE A 270 9.30 -11.84 -2.80
CA PHE A 270 8.83 -12.85 -1.85
C PHE A 270 9.98 -13.74 -1.38
N GLY A 271 9.89 -14.19 -0.13
CA GLY A 271 10.92 -14.98 0.54
C GLY A 271 12.03 -14.12 1.14
N LEU A 272 12.68 -14.64 2.17
CA LEU A 272 13.85 -14.04 2.84
C LEU A 272 14.94 -15.10 2.99
N ASP A 273 16.14 -14.83 2.47
CA ASP A 273 17.33 -15.69 2.50
C ASP A 273 17.18 -17.07 1.85
N THR A 274 16.20 -17.24 1.03
CA THR A 274 15.88 -18.51 0.35
C THR A 274 16.40 -18.55 -1.09
N ARG A 275 16.69 -17.37 -1.68
CA ARG A 275 17.20 -17.20 -3.04
C ARG A 275 18.35 -16.18 -3.06
N VAL A 276 18.99 -16.00 -4.21
CA VAL A 276 20.11 -15.03 -4.36
C VAL A 276 19.60 -13.59 -4.29
N ASP A 277 18.41 -13.34 -4.79
CA ASP A 277 17.79 -12.01 -4.94
C ASP A 277 17.01 -11.52 -3.69
N ASN A 278 16.85 -12.37 -2.67
CA ASN A 278 16.12 -12.03 -1.44
C ASN A 278 16.99 -12.12 -0.16
N ARG A 279 18.30 -11.85 -0.30
CA ARG A 279 19.23 -11.89 0.83
C ARG A 279 19.00 -10.72 1.78
N THR A 280 18.98 -11.03 3.08
CA THR A 280 18.80 -10.02 4.14
C THR A 280 20.12 -9.56 4.77
N MET A 281 21.27 -10.00 4.23
CA MET A 281 22.57 -9.52 4.69
C MET A 281 22.69 -8.00 4.57
N GLY A 282 23.07 -7.34 5.67
CA GLY A 282 23.17 -5.87 5.74
C GLY A 282 21.92 -5.16 6.25
N PHE A 283 20.78 -5.88 6.36
CA PHE A 283 19.61 -5.29 7.01
C PHE A 283 19.81 -5.21 8.53
N ALA A 284 19.37 -4.10 9.11
CA ALA A 284 19.25 -3.97 10.55
C ALA A 284 17.89 -4.55 10.98
N ALA A 285 17.92 -5.63 11.75
CA ALA A 285 16.73 -6.34 12.22
C ALA A 285 16.13 -5.63 13.45
N ILE A 286 14.83 -5.36 13.43
CA ILE A 286 14.07 -4.76 14.52
C ILE A 286 12.95 -5.76 14.88
N PRO A 287 13.10 -6.52 15.98
CA PRO A 287 12.03 -7.37 16.49
C PRO A 287 10.80 -6.53 16.84
N THR A 288 9.63 -7.00 16.43
CA THR A 288 8.36 -6.32 16.63
C THR A 288 7.40 -7.17 17.45
N ASP A 289 6.33 -6.58 17.95
CA ASP A 289 5.23 -7.34 18.53
C ASP A 289 4.38 -8.05 17.45
N GLY A 290 3.38 -8.81 17.88
CA GLY A 290 2.46 -9.52 16.98
C GLY A 290 1.62 -8.61 16.07
N TYR A 291 1.79 -7.29 16.13
CA TYR A 291 1.11 -6.28 15.29
C TYR A 291 2.10 -5.42 14.49
N LEU A 292 3.35 -5.86 14.35
CA LEU A 292 4.43 -5.14 13.65
C LEU A 292 4.71 -3.74 14.22
N ARG A 293 4.45 -3.53 15.51
CA ARG A 293 4.69 -2.25 16.15
C ARG A 293 6.13 -2.15 16.63
N LEU A 294 6.67 -0.97 16.49
CA LEU A 294 8.01 -0.59 16.93
C LEU A 294 7.96 0.79 17.61
N ASN A 295 9.03 1.17 18.27
CA ASN A 295 9.16 2.52 18.81
C ASN A 295 9.95 3.40 17.82
N VAL A 296 9.46 4.62 17.59
CA VAL A 296 10.17 5.67 16.85
C VAL A 296 10.52 6.79 17.80
N ALA A 297 11.80 7.03 18.02
CA ALA A 297 12.25 8.23 18.73
C ALA A 297 12.51 9.35 17.72
N ALA A 298 11.90 10.52 17.93
CA ALA A 298 12.06 11.71 17.10
C ALA A 298 12.03 12.97 17.96
N GLN A 299 12.87 13.95 17.68
CA GLN A 299 12.90 15.26 18.36
C GLN A 299 12.91 15.15 19.90
N GLY A 300 13.60 14.15 20.46
CA GLY A 300 13.70 13.92 21.90
C GLY A 300 12.48 13.24 22.53
N SER A 301 11.47 12.89 21.75
CA SER A 301 10.27 12.17 22.21
C SER A 301 10.26 10.74 21.69
N SER A 302 9.69 9.83 22.50
CA SER A 302 9.45 8.43 22.15
C SER A 302 8.00 8.25 21.68
N HIS A 303 7.82 7.55 20.57
CA HIS A 303 6.52 7.25 19.98
C HIS A 303 6.35 5.73 19.87
N PRO A 304 5.90 5.08 20.94
CA PRO A 304 5.66 3.64 20.94
C PRO A 304 4.47 3.28 20.02
N ARG A 305 4.40 2.00 19.64
CA ARG A 305 3.33 1.46 18.79
C ARG A 305 3.27 2.12 17.39
N SER A 306 4.39 2.67 16.95
CA SER A 306 4.59 3.20 15.60
C SER A 306 4.70 2.05 14.60
N ILE A 307 4.43 2.34 13.34
CA ILE A 307 4.47 1.35 12.25
C ILE A 307 5.22 1.90 11.03
N ILE A 308 5.75 0.98 10.21
CA ILE A 308 6.24 1.27 8.86
C ILE A 308 5.24 0.64 7.89
N ASP A 309 4.57 1.48 7.08
CA ASP A 309 3.38 1.06 6.32
C ASP A 309 3.36 1.67 4.92
N SER A 310 3.45 0.82 3.89
CA SER A 310 3.47 1.26 2.49
C SER A 310 2.11 1.76 1.97
N ALA A 311 1.00 1.41 2.62
CA ALA A 311 -0.32 1.90 2.23
C ALA A 311 -0.64 3.30 2.78
N THR A 312 0.12 3.76 3.75
CA THR A 312 0.03 5.13 4.25
C THR A 312 0.84 6.07 3.35
N ASN A 313 0.18 7.09 2.78
CA ASN A 313 0.76 7.94 1.74
C ASN A 313 1.68 9.08 2.24
N ALA A 314 1.84 9.25 3.54
CA ALA A 314 2.61 10.34 4.16
C ALA A 314 3.29 9.87 5.45
N TYR A 315 4.20 10.66 5.97
CA TYR A 315 4.57 10.55 7.39
C TYR A 315 3.45 11.12 8.25
N TYR A 316 3.03 10.39 9.28
CA TYR A 316 2.08 10.89 10.27
C TYR A 316 2.73 10.88 11.65
N GLY A 317 2.54 11.95 12.41
CA GLY A 317 3.04 11.99 13.79
C GLY A 317 2.95 13.38 14.42
N PRO A 318 3.20 13.45 15.74
CA PRO A 318 3.15 14.69 16.51
C PRO A 318 4.48 15.46 16.46
N LEU A 319 5.05 15.63 15.25
CA LEU A 319 6.29 16.36 15.09
C LEU A 319 6.09 17.85 15.40
N ASN A 320 7.08 18.44 16.08
CA ASN A 320 7.10 19.87 16.37
C ASN A 320 7.54 20.68 15.13
N LEU A 321 6.63 20.77 14.15
CA LEU A 321 6.78 21.53 12.90
C LEU A 321 5.52 22.34 12.64
N PRO A 322 5.62 23.48 11.94
CA PRO A 322 4.43 24.18 11.44
C PRO A 322 3.58 23.26 10.55
N TYR A 323 2.26 23.40 10.66
CA TYR A 323 1.31 22.70 9.80
C TYR A 323 0.10 23.60 9.49
N ASP A 324 -0.59 23.34 8.36
CA ASP A 324 -1.81 24.06 8.03
C ASP A 324 -2.97 23.66 8.96
N GLY A 325 -3.78 24.65 9.34
CA GLY A 325 -4.86 24.42 10.31
C GLY A 325 -6.07 23.67 9.76
N GLN A 326 -6.15 23.48 8.44
CA GLN A 326 -7.31 22.88 7.77
C GLN A 326 -7.08 21.38 7.50
N TYR A 327 -5.93 21.03 6.95
CA TYR A 327 -5.62 19.67 6.49
C TYR A 327 -4.51 18.99 7.28
N LEU A 328 -3.89 19.73 8.20
CA LEU A 328 -2.82 19.28 9.09
C LEU A 328 -1.54 18.85 8.35
N PHE A 329 -1.34 19.24 7.10
CA PHE A 329 -0.08 18.99 6.41
C PHE A 329 1.03 19.87 6.96
N PHE A 330 2.23 19.29 7.12
CA PHE A 330 3.37 20.08 7.55
C PHE A 330 3.77 21.13 6.51
N THR A 331 4.09 22.32 7.00
CA THR A 331 4.45 23.51 6.20
C THR A 331 5.71 24.19 6.74
N PRO A 332 6.82 23.45 6.93
CA PRO A 332 8.05 24.06 7.43
C PRO A 332 8.65 25.00 6.40
N ARG A 333 9.37 26.03 6.86
CA ARG A 333 10.21 26.86 5.97
C ARG A 333 11.38 26.03 5.45
N GLY A 334 11.26 25.52 4.22
CA GLY A 334 12.25 24.68 3.55
C GLY A 334 12.28 23.24 4.10
N LEU A 335 13.02 22.40 3.40
CA LEU A 335 13.18 20.98 3.74
C LEU A 335 13.76 20.80 5.14
N ARG A 336 13.15 19.92 5.94
CA ARG A 336 13.63 19.45 7.23
C ARG A 336 14.07 18.00 7.12
N ILE A 337 15.32 17.71 7.49
CA ILE A 337 15.82 16.35 7.67
C ILE A 337 15.85 16.12 9.18
N LEU A 338 15.01 15.20 9.65
CA LEU A 338 14.86 14.90 11.07
C LEU A 338 15.52 13.54 11.35
N PRO A 339 16.53 13.48 12.22
CA PRO A 339 17.03 12.22 12.71
C PRO A 339 15.95 11.52 13.54
N ILE A 340 15.80 10.22 13.32
CA ILE A 340 14.95 9.34 14.10
C ILE A 340 15.73 8.09 14.51
N THR A 341 15.26 7.42 15.54
CA THR A 341 15.76 6.12 15.94
C THR A 341 14.61 5.13 15.95
N LEU A 342 14.79 4.01 15.26
CA LEU A 342 13.86 2.89 15.30
C LEU A 342 14.36 1.89 16.33
N SER A 343 13.47 1.38 17.17
CA SER A 343 13.79 0.36 18.16
C SER A 343 12.61 -0.58 18.39
N SER A 344 12.89 -1.77 18.93
CA SER A 344 11.82 -2.63 19.46
C SER A 344 11.04 -1.90 20.54
N GLU A 345 9.79 -2.32 20.78
CA GLU A 345 8.93 -1.70 21.80
C GLU A 345 9.36 -2.00 23.25
N GLY A 346 10.41 -2.78 23.46
CA GLY A 346 10.85 -3.22 24.78
C GLY A 346 10.04 -4.43 25.31
N GLY A 347 9.96 -4.59 26.63
CA GLY A 347 9.34 -5.75 27.24
C GLY A 347 10.22 -7.00 27.14
N THR A 348 9.72 -8.06 26.49
CA THR A 348 10.47 -9.31 26.24
C THR A 348 11.26 -9.29 24.94
N LEU A 349 11.11 -8.25 24.11
CA LEU A 349 11.82 -8.11 22.84
C LEU A 349 13.27 -7.67 23.09
N PRO A 350 14.23 -8.14 22.25
CA PRO A 350 15.60 -7.67 22.29
C PRO A 350 15.69 -6.14 22.14
N ASP A 351 16.56 -5.51 22.90
CA ASP A 351 16.81 -4.07 22.77
C ASP A 351 17.67 -3.81 21.53
N VAL A 352 17.08 -3.15 20.55
CA VAL A 352 17.71 -2.82 19.28
C VAL A 352 17.50 -1.34 19.00
N SER A 353 18.54 -0.67 18.50
CA SER A 353 18.51 0.75 18.14
C SER A 353 19.06 0.94 16.75
N VAL A 354 18.23 1.41 15.82
CA VAL A 354 18.57 1.62 14.41
C VAL A 354 18.42 3.10 14.07
N PRO A 355 19.52 3.86 13.95
CA PRO A 355 19.47 5.24 13.52
C PRO A 355 18.97 5.35 12.07
N SER A 356 18.10 6.33 11.81
CA SER A 356 17.52 6.63 10.51
C SER A 356 17.18 8.12 10.41
N SER A 357 16.53 8.52 9.33
CA SER A 357 16.04 9.88 9.15
C SER A 357 14.77 9.90 8.30
N ILE A 358 13.97 10.95 8.49
CA ILE A 358 12.84 11.31 7.65
C ILE A 358 13.03 12.72 7.09
N ARG A 359 12.39 12.99 5.97
CA ARG A 359 12.41 14.29 5.29
C ARG A 359 11.02 14.87 5.36
N ILE A 360 10.89 16.16 5.67
CA ILE A 360 9.58 16.86 5.69
C ILE A 360 9.75 18.19 4.95
N ALA A 361 9.01 18.36 3.87
CA ALA A 361 8.89 19.63 3.14
C ALA A 361 7.56 20.29 3.38
N ASP A 362 7.43 21.52 2.86
CA ASP A 362 6.15 22.22 2.83
C ASP A 362 5.22 21.56 1.81
N ALA A 363 4.22 20.84 2.30
CA ALA A 363 3.28 20.09 1.48
C ALA A 363 2.47 21.00 0.51
N THR A 364 2.34 22.29 0.82
CA THR A 364 1.65 23.25 -0.05
C THR A 364 2.48 23.71 -1.25
N SER A 365 3.79 23.46 -1.20
CA SER A 365 4.75 23.78 -2.27
C SER A 365 5.09 22.62 -3.18
N LEU A 366 4.54 21.41 -2.93
CA LEU A 366 4.79 20.23 -3.74
C LEU A 366 4.23 20.39 -5.15
N SER A 367 4.95 19.84 -6.12
CA SER A 367 4.54 19.89 -7.53
C SER A 367 3.28 19.06 -7.75
N LEU A 368 2.26 19.64 -8.38
CA LEU A 368 1.04 18.91 -8.75
C LEU A 368 1.27 17.90 -9.90
N ALA A 369 2.45 17.91 -10.51
CA ALA A 369 2.81 17.00 -11.60
C ALA A 369 3.51 15.72 -11.14
N ALA A 370 3.82 15.57 -9.85
CA ALA A 370 4.47 14.39 -9.30
C ALA A 370 3.51 13.57 -8.45
N TYR A 371 3.78 12.26 -8.34
CA TYR A 371 2.98 11.32 -7.56
C TYR A 371 3.81 10.54 -6.54
N ALA A 372 5.11 10.79 -6.47
CA ALA A 372 6.01 10.20 -5.49
C ALA A 372 6.82 11.31 -4.81
N TYR A 373 6.75 11.38 -3.47
CA TYR A 373 7.44 12.34 -2.62
C TYR A 373 8.01 11.65 -1.41
N ASP A 374 9.29 11.86 -1.09
CA ASP A 374 9.94 11.30 0.10
C ASP A 374 9.89 12.23 1.32
N ASP A 375 9.22 13.38 1.19
CA ASP A 375 9.18 14.46 2.17
C ASP A 375 7.75 14.94 2.51
N TYR A 376 6.74 14.14 2.16
CA TYR A 376 5.33 14.44 2.38
C TYR A 376 4.89 13.98 3.77
N GLY A 377 4.41 14.92 4.61
CA GLY A 377 4.05 14.61 5.98
C GLY A 377 2.85 15.38 6.52
N ARG A 378 2.19 14.82 7.53
CA ARG A 378 0.98 15.34 8.15
C ARG A 378 1.03 15.23 9.67
N TYR A 379 0.60 16.28 10.36
CA TYR A 379 0.49 16.29 11.81
C TYR A 379 -0.62 15.36 12.30
N GLN A 380 -0.32 14.57 13.32
CA GLN A 380 -1.26 13.74 14.04
C GLN A 380 -0.80 13.60 15.49
N SER A 381 -1.62 14.02 16.45
CA SER A 381 -1.32 13.89 17.88
C SER A 381 -2.04 12.71 18.54
N ALA A 382 -3.09 12.18 17.90
CA ALA A 382 -3.85 11.08 18.43
C ALA A 382 -2.95 9.85 18.66
N ARG A 383 -2.96 9.27 19.88
CA ARG A 383 -2.23 8.07 20.28
C ARG A 383 -0.71 8.22 20.44
N ASN A 384 -0.11 9.39 20.23
CA ASN A 384 1.35 9.61 20.32
C ASN A 384 2.16 8.56 19.53
N ILE A 385 1.73 8.22 18.32
CA ILE A 385 2.41 7.29 17.41
C ILE A 385 2.95 8.00 16.19
N MET A 386 3.95 7.42 15.56
CA MET A 386 4.36 7.78 14.20
C MET A 386 3.99 6.67 13.23
N VAL A 387 3.55 7.07 12.03
CA VAL A 387 3.42 6.18 10.88
C VAL A 387 4.45 6.61 9.86
N LEU A 388 5.41 5.74 9.59
CA LEU A 388 6.39 5.92 8.54
C LEU A 388 5.79 5.35 7.25
N GLY A 389 5.05 6.20 6.53
CA GLY A 389 4.35 5.83 5.30
C GLY A 389 5.28 5.62 4.10
N LEU A 390 4.70 5.52 2.90
CA LEU A 390 5.45 5.27 1.66
C LEU A 390 6.65 6.20 1.43
N PRO A 391 6.63 7.49 1.85
CA PRO A 391 7.81 8.35 1.78
C PRO A 391 9.07 7.74 2.42
N TYR A 392 8.91 6.91 3.44
CA TYR A 392 10.03 6.25 4.12
C TYR A 392 10.70 5.16 3.29
N PHE A 393 10.01 4.58 2.32
CA PHE A 393 10.52 3.50 1.48
C PHE A 393 11.41 3.99 0.33
N PHE A 394 11.30 5.24 -0.10
CA PHE A 394 12.14 5.76 -1.19
C PHE A 394 13.62 5.77 -0.81
N GLY A 395 14.44 5.14 -1.65
CA GLY A 395 15.86 4.91 -1.41
C GLY A 395 16.16 3.80 -0.40
N ARG A 396 15.19 2.94 -0.07
CA ARG A 396 15.34 1.88 0.93
C ARG A 396 14.78 0.55 0.45
N SER A 397 15.28 -0.51 1.08
CA SER A 397 14.66 -1.83 1.08
C SER A 397 14.21 -2.15 2.51
N ILE A 398 12.94 -2.50 2.66
CA ILE A 398 12.34 -2.86 3.96
C ILE A 398 11.84 -4.30 3.86
N ALA A 399 12.31 -5.14 4.77
CA ALA A 399 11.92 -6.55 4.87
C ALA A 399 10.90 -6.75 6.00
N TYR A 400 9.97 -7.65 5.77
CA TYR A 400 8.96 -8.08 6.75
C TYR A 400 9.04 -9.60 6.89
N ALA A 401 9.68 -10.08 7.97
CA ALA A 401 9.78 -11.51 8.25
C ALA A 401 8.51 -12.00 8.92
N MET A 402 7.89 -13.03 8.34
CA MET A 402 6.62 -13.59 8.82
C MET A 402 6.72 -14.15 10.24
N ALA A 403 5.71 -13.90 11.04
CA ALA A 403 5.60 -14.43 12.40
C ALA A 403 5.76 -15.95 12.43
N GLY A 404 6.65 -16.44 13.29
CA GLY A 404 6.93 -17.87 13.48
C GLY A 404 7.78 -18.52 12.37
N THR A 405 8.30 -17.74 11.40
CA THR A 405 9.26 -18.25 10.40
C THR A 405 10.66 -17.75 10.68
N SER A 406 11.67 -18.42 10.15
CA SER A 406 13.07 -18.05 10.32
C SER A 406 13.67 -17.49 9.03
N SER A 407 14.58 -16.53 9.16
CA SER A 407 15.39 -15.93 8.10
C SER A 407 16.74 -15.48 8.67
N GLY A 408 17.59 -14.89 7.86
CA GLY A 408 18.83 -14.23 8.32
C GLY A 408 18.60 -13.08 9.29
N LEU A 409 17.36 -12.52 9.36
CA LEU A 409 16.98 -11.50 10.35
C LEU A 409 16.69 -12.10 11.73
N GLY A 410 16.41 -13.40 11.83
CA GLY A 410 15.96 -14.10 13.03
C GLY A 410 14.59 -14.74 12.85
N THR A 411 13.91 -15.08 13.96
CA THR A 411 12.53 -15.60 13.95
C THR A 411 11.53 -14.45 14.04
N GLY A 412 10.67 -14.32 13.03
CA GLY A 412 9.68 -13.24 12.92
C GLY A 412 8.59 -13.27 14.01
N PRO A 413 7.86 -12.15 14.22
CA PRO A 413 7.79 -11.00 13.31
C PRO A 413 8.95 -10.01 13.51
N ILE A 414 9.63 -9.68 12.43
CA ILE A 414 10.78 -8.76 12.41
C ILE A 414 10.64 -7.81 11.21
N ILE A 415 10.92 -6.53 11.42
CA ILE A 415 11.14 -5.57 10.35
C ILE A 415 12.64 -5.41 10.13
N GLY A 416 13.11 -5.67 8.91
CA GLY A 416 14.48 -5.42 8.48
C GLY A 416 14.57 -4.10 7.69
N VAL A 417 15.52 -3.26 8.03
CA VAL A 417 15.77 -2.01 7.29
C VAL A 417 17.17 -2.06 6.70
N LEU A 418 17.28 -2.11 5.36
CA LEU A 418 18.56 -1.94 4.69
C LEU A 418 18.89 -0.45 4.67
N ARG A 419 20.05 -0.11 5.23
CA ARG A 419 20.56 1.26 5.21
C ARG A 419 21.03 1.60 3.81
N PRO A 420 20.78 2.83 3.32
CA PRO A 420 21.31 3.31 2.06
C PRO A 420 22.85 3.30 2.03
#